data_29287aadaac2a5d6c7e1f3071be6c08e
#
_entry.id   29287aadaac2a5d6c7e1f3071be6c08e
#
_cell.length_a   1.000
_cell.length_b   1.000
_cell.length_c   1.000
_cell.angle_alpha   90.00
_cell.angle_beta   90.00
_cell.angle_gamma   90.00
#
_symmetry.space_group_name_H-M   'P 1'
#
loop_
_entity.id
_entity.type
_entity.pdbx_description
1 polymer ?
#
loop_
_entity_poly.entity_id
_entity_poly.type
_entity_poly.pdbx_seq_one_letter_code
_entity_poly.pdbx_strand_id
1 'polypeptide(L)'
;MKFFSYSIEGRASYGLEVSGGLLDLGRRFAPEWPTLKALIAADALARAAALRAEAPDLRFDQVALLPVLPDPGTIVCIGLNYEEHRAETARPVAPHPTVFLRIAESLQAHGAPLVIPRESSQFDYEGELALVIGKAGRRIAEHEAWAHVAGVSCFNDASVRDWQNHTHQFGPGKNFPHTGAFGPALVTLDELPVDRVVSVETRVNGRALQQSSTDRMIFPVPRLLAYVSTFMTLQPGDVVVTLSLIHI
;
A
#
# COMPACT_ATOMS: atom_id res chain seq x y z
N MET A 1 -6.91 -6.55 12.49
CA MET A 1 -6.75 -5.22 13.13
C MET A 1 -6.55 -4.16 12.07
N LYS A 2 -6.92 -2.89 12.38
CA LYS A 2 -6.67 -1.76 11.46
C LYS A 2 -5.83 -0.70 12.18
N PHE A 3 -4.68 -0.39 11.61
CA PHE A 3 -3.76 0.61 12.13
C PHE A 3 -3.75 1.84 11.21
N PHE A 4 -3.71 3.02 11.80
CA PHE A 4 -3.71 4.29 11.10
C PHE A 4 -2.50 5.12 11.52
N SER A 5 -1.83 5.74 10.57
CA SER A 5 -0.90 6.83 10.85
C SER A 5 -1.62 8.16 10.68
N TYR A 6 -1.39 9.10 11.58
CA TYR A 6 -2.08 10.38 11.60
C TYR A 6 -1.22 11.49 12.22
N SER A 7 -1.64 12.72 12.01
CA SER A 7 -1.14 13.89 12.72
C SER A 7 -2.22 14.46 13.62
N ILE A 8 -1.84 14.83 14.82
CA ILE A 8 -2.67 15.56 15.78
C ILE A 8 -1.88 16.76 16.32
N GLU A 9 -2.41 17.96 16.21
CA GLU A 9 -1.75 19.20 16.64
C GLU A 9 -0.32 19.35 16.08
N GLY A 10 -0.11 18.93 14.83
CA GLY A 10 1.19 18.98 14.14
C GLY A 10 2.18 17.86 14.53
N ARG A 11 1.83 16.98 15.45
CA ARG A 11 2.64 15.84 15.88
C ARG A 11 2.18 14.56 15.16
N ALA A 12 3.08 13.88 14.47
CA ALA A 12 2.80 12.57 13.89
C ALA A 12 2.66 11.50 14.99
N SER A 13 1.69 10.61 14.81
CA SER A 13 1.42 9.46 15.68
C SER A 13 0.83 8.32 14.85
N TYR A 14 0.53 7.21 15.52
CA TYR A 14 -0.20 6.10 14.94
C TYR A 14 -1.10 5.45 15.99
N GLY A 15 -2.13 4.76 15.54
CA GLY A 15 -3.11 4.17 16.45
C GLY A 15 -3.79 2.93 15.88
N LEU A 16 -4.47 2.23 16.79
CA LEU A 16 -5.33 1.08 16.51
C LEU A 16 -6.80 1.54 16.51
N GLU A 17 -7.57 1.16 15.49
CA GLU A 17 -9.02 1.35 15.50
C GLU A 17 -9.67 0.46 16.57
N VAL A 18 -10.45 1.10 17.45
CA VAL A 18 -11.29 0.45 18.45
C VAL A 18 -12.60 1.21 18.57
N SER A 19 -13.74 0.50 18.54
CA SER A 19 -15.07 1.09 18.76
C SER A 19 -15.33 2.38 17.97
N GLY A 20 -14.85 2.48 16.73
CA GLY A 20 -15.05 3.64 15.85
C GLY A 20 -14.17 4.86 16.15
N GLY A 21 -13.16 4.71 16.98
CA GLY A 21 -12.12 5.70 17.27
C GLY A 21 -10.72 5.10 17.23
N LEU A 22 -9.75 5.83 17.73
CA LEU A 22 -8.33 5.46 17.72
C LEU A 22 -7.76 5.36 19.12
N LEU A 23 -7.07 4.28 19.44
CA LEU A 23 -6.11 4.24 20.55
C LEU A 23 -4.79 4.84 20.08
N ASP A 24 -4.28 5.87 20.76
CA ASP A 24 -2.98 6.50 20.43
C ASP A 24 -1.82 5.60 20.87
N LEU A 25 -1.42 4.68 19.99
CA LEU A 25 -0.32 3.76 20.26
C LEU A 25 1.03 4.48 20.25
N GLY A 26 1.19 5.51 19.42
CA GLY A 26 2.40 6.32 19.41
C GLY A 26 2.71 6.93 20.78
N ARG A 27 1.67 7.37 21.53
CA ARG A 27 1.82 7.83 22.91
C ARG A 27 2.05 6.68 23.89
N ARG A 28 1.35 5.55 23.72
CA ARG A 28 1.37 4.42 24.65
C ARG A 28 2.68 3.63 24.59
N PHE A 29 3.25 3.51 23.39
CA PHE A 29 4.45 2.72 23.13
C PHE A 29 5.71 3.55 22.96
N ALA A 30 5.63 4.89 23.02
CA ALA A 30 6.83 5.73 23.03
C ALA A 30 7.60 5.57 24.36
N PRO A 31 8.94 5.62 24.34
CA PRO A 31 9.80 5.84 23.19
C PRO A 31 10.21 4.55 22.43
N GLU A 32 9.72 3.38 22.86
CA GLU A 32 10.17 2.08 22.34
C GLU A 32 9.84 1.90 20.85
N TRP A 33 8.57 2.21 20.45
CA TRP A 33 8.11 2.14 19.05
C TRP A 33 7.41 3.45 18.66
N PRO A 34 8.17 4.47 18.24
CA PRO A 34 7.63 5.80 17.99
C PRO A 34 6.79 5.91 16.71
N THR A 35 6.87 4.94 15.79
CA THR A 35 6.12 4.90 14.52
C THR A 35 5.49 3.53 14.29
N LEU A 36 4.49 3.47 13.42
CA LEU A 36 3.90 2.19 12.99
C LEU A 36 4.95 1.28 12.35
N LYS A 37 5.88 1.86 11.57
CA LYS A 37 7.01 1.11 11.00
C LYS A 37 7.90 0.50 12.07
N ALA A 38 8.20 1.24 13.15
CA ALA A 38 8.98 0.72 14.27
C ALA A 38 8.27 -0.44 14.98
N LEU A 39 6.96 -0.34 15.19
CA LEU A 39 6.14 -1.41 15.75
C LEU A 39 6.14 -2.67 14.88
N ILE A 40 6.03 -2.49 13.54
CA ILE A 40 6.11 -3.59 12.57
C ILE A 40 7.50 -4.24 12.61
N ALA A 41 8.56 -3.43 12.57
CA ALA A 41 9.94 -3.92 12.56
C ALA A 41 10.32 -4.70 13.84
N ALA A 42 9.67 -4.39 14.96
CA ALA A 42 9.81 -5.11 16.23
C ALA A 42 8.97 -6.39 16.32
N ASP A 43 8.20 -6.74 15.27
CA ASP A 43 7.20 -7.82 15.29
C ASP A 43 6.20 -7.69 16.45
N ALA A 44 5.84 -6.44 16.79
CA ALA A 44 5.09 -6.13 18.00
C ALA A 44 3.60 -5.79 17.77
N LEU A 45 3.06 -6.03 16.55
CA LEU A 45 1.66 -5.77 16.23
C LEU A 45 0.69 -6.52 17.19
N ALA A 46 1.06 -7.73 17.61
CA ALA A 46 0.30 -8.52 18.59
C ALA A 46 0.16 -7.82 19.96
N ARG A 47 1.11 -6.94 20.34
CA ARG A 47 1.02 -6.16 21.58
C ARG A 47 -0.15 -5.20 21.55
N ALA A 48 -0.47 -4.63 20.40
CA ALA A 48 -1.63 -3.78 20.22
C ALA A 48 -2.96 -4.56 20.35
N ALA A 49 -2.98 -5.85 20.01
CA ALA A 49 -4.17 -6.68 20.12
C ALA A 49 -4.70 -6.78 21.55
N ALA A 50 -3.81 -6.74 22.56
CA ALA A 50 -4.18 -6.77 23.97
C ALA A 50 -4.99 -5.53 24.41
N LEU A 51 -4.89 -4.43 23.65
CA LEU A 51 -5.56 -3.16 23.95
C LEU A 51 -6.92 -3.02 23.26
N ARG A 52 -7.37 -3.98 22.47
CA ARG A 52 -8.62 -3.90 21.68
C ARG A 52 -9.89 -3.62 22.48
N ALA A 53 -9.91 -4.00 23.76
CA ALA A 53 -11.06 -3.79 24.65
C ALA A 53 -11.08 -2.41 25.32
N GLU A 54 -10.06 -1.60 25.13
CA GLU A 54 -9.98 -0.26 25.70
C GLU A 54 -10.87 0.73 24.95
N ALA A 55 -11.28 1.80 25.65
CA ALA A 55 -11.98 2.91 25.00
C ALA A 55 -11.01 3.71 24.12
N PRO A 56 -11.49 4.28 23.00
CA PRO A 56 -10.64 5.10 22.15
C PRO A 56 -10.16 6.37 22.86
N ASP A 57 -8.91 6.75 22.59
CA ASP A 57 -8.34 8.02 23.07
C ASP A 57 -8.79 9.21 22.20
N LEU A 58 -9.03 8.96 20.90
CA LEU A 58 -9.30 9.98 19.88
C LEU A 58 -10.43 9.54 18.94
N ARG A 59 -11.16 10.54 18.42
CA ARG A 59 -12.08 10.32 17.29
C ARG A 59 -11.35 10.62 15.97
N PHE A 60 -11.84 10.03 14.88
CA PHE A 60 -11.26 10.26 13.54
C PHE A 60 -11.33 11.73 13.08
N ASP A 61 -12.33 12.50 13.53
CA ASP A 61 -12.48 13.92 13.18
C ASP A 61 -11.50 14.85 13.93
N GLN A 62 -10.74 14.34 14.88
CA GLN A 62 -9.71 15.08 15.63
C GLN A 62 -8.30 14.95 15.03
N VAL A 63 -8.14 14.11 14.00
CA VAL A 63 -6.84 13.81 13.43
C VAL A 63 -6.82 14.04 11.91
N ALA A 64 -5.66 14.40 11.38
CA ALA A 64 -5.41 14.36 9.94
C ALA A 64 -4.67 13.06 9.60
N LEU A 65 -5.26 12.22 8.74
CA LEU A 65 -4.59 10.99 8.33
C LEU A 65 -3.29 11.29 7.57
N LEU A 66 -2.32 10.43 7.74
CA LEU A 66 -1.08 10.38 6.98
C LEU A 66 -1.10 9.15 6.05
N PRO A 67 -0.17 9.00 5.10
CA PRO A 67 0.05 7.70 4.46
C PRO A 67 0.21 6.61 5.51
N VAL A 68 -0.20 5.37 5.21
CA VAL A 68 -0.13 4.24 6.17
C VAL A 68 1.24 4.13 6.82
N LEU A 69 2.29 4.26 6.02
CA LEU A 69 3.66 4.46 6.47
C LEU A 69 4.15 5.80 5.88
N PRO A 70 4.27 6.87 6.68
CA PRO A 70 4.81 8.15 6.19
C PRO A 70 6.30 8.05 5.81
N ASP A 71 7.00 7.11 6.42
CA ASP A 71 8.42 6.82 6.26
C ASP A 71 8.65 5.38 5.75
N PRO A 72 8.04 4.95 4.64
CA PRO A 72 8.18 3.57 4.18
C PRO A 72 9.67 3.26 3.89
N GLY A 73 9.98 1.98 3.79
CA GLY A 73 11.22 1.53 3.17
C GLY A 73 11.16 1.71 1.65
N THR A 74 11.56 0.69 0.93
CA THR A 74 11.40 0.68 -0.53
C THR A 74 9.94 0.46 -0.91
N ILE A 75 9.42 1.26 -1.85
CA ILE A 75 8.10 1.04 -2.44
C ILE A 75 8.31 0.40 -3.80
N VAL A 76 8.05 -0.90 -3.89
CA VAL A 76 8.16 -1.70 -5.11
C VAL A 76 6.79 -1.80 -5.74
N CYS A 77 6.65 -1.33 -6.98
CA CYS A 77 5.42 -1.41 -7.74
C CYS A 77 5.55 -2.44 -8.86
N ILE A 78 4.48 -3.19 -9.07
CA ILE A 78 4.39 -4.19 -10.13
C ILE A 78 3.56 -3.59 -11.27
N GLY A 79 4.03 -3.71 -12.49
CA GLY A 79 3.30 -3.31 -13.69
C GLY A 79 2.74 -4.52 -14.45
N LEU A 80 1.58 -4.35 -15.13
CA LEU A 80 1.02 -5.31 -16.10
C LEU A 80 0.71 -6.71 -15.50
N ASN A 81 0.03 -6.76 -14.35
CA ASN A 81 -0.19 -8.00 -13.59
C ASN A 81 -1.63 -8.56 -13.65
N TYR A 82 -2.55 -7.95 -14.41
CA TYR A 82 -3.89 -8.49 -14.64
C TYR A 82 -4.09 -8.86 -16.10
N GLU A 83 -4.69 -10.04 -16.35
CA GLU A 83 -4.88 -10.58 -17.69
C GLU A 83 -5.75 -9.67 -18.57
N GLU A 84 -6.79 -9.10 -17.98
CA GLU A 84 -7.68 -8.18 -18.68
C GLU A 84 -6.92 -6.92 -19.11
N HIS A 85 -6.07 -6.34 -18.25
CA HIS A 85 -5.24 -5.16 -18.58
C HIS A 85 -4.26 -5.46 -19.71
N ARG A 86 -3.69 -6.65 -19.72
CA ARG A 86 -2.83 -7.13 -20.81
C ARG A 86 -3.58 -7.20 -22.14
N ALA A 87 -4.81 -7.73 -22.14
CA ALA A 87 -5.63 -7.87 -23.33
C ALA A 87 -5.97 -6.51 -23.96
N GLU A 88 -6.29 -5.49 -23.15
CA GLU A 88 -6.55 -4.12 -23.65
C GLU A 88 -5.33 -3.47 -24.30
N THR A 89 -4.15 -3.66 -23.72
CA THR A 89 -2.91 -3.07 -24.25
C THR A 89 -2.28 -3.86 -25.39
N ALA A 90 -2.89 -5.00 -25.79
CA ALA A 90 -2.39 -5.93 -26.81
C ALA A 90 -0.91 -6.36 -26.59
N ARG A 91 -0.42 -6.33 -25.34
CA ARG A 91 0.96 -6.71 -25.02
C ARG A 91 1.07 -8.23 -24.86
N PRO A 92 2.19 -8.85 -25.27
CA PRO A 92 2.43 -10.25 -25.01
C PRO A 92 2.55 -10.53 -23.50
N VAL A 93 2.28 -11.79 -23.10
CA VAL A 93 2.51 -12.22 -21.71
C VAL A 93 4.01 -12.10 -21.42
N ALA A 94 4.37 -11.27 -20.45
CA ALA A 94 5.74 -11.20 -19.99
C ALA A 94 6.05 -12.43 -19.13
N PRO A 95 7.23 -13.06 -19.27
CA PRO A 95 7.60 -14.22 -18.45
C PRO A 95 7.90 -13.86 -16.99
N HIS A 96 8.08 -12.58 -16.69
CA HIS A 96 8.42 -12.03 -15.39
C HIS A 96 7.63 -10.76 -15.11
N PRO A 97 7.38 -10.44 -13.82
CA PRO A 97 6.74 -9.19 -13.42
C PRO A 97 7.55 -7.97 -13.90
N THR A 98 6.86 -6.96 -14.42
CA THR A 98 7.46 -5.63 -14.61
C THR A 98 7.57 -4.96 -13.25
N VAL A 99 8.75 -4.44 -12.91
CA VAL A 99 9.02 -3.82 -11.61
C VAL A 99 9.50 -2.39 -11.80
N PHE A 100 8.96 -1.48 -11.01
CA PHE A 100 9.44 -0.10 -10.88
C PHE A 100 9.34 0.35 -9.42
N LEU A 101 9.89 1.51 -9.09
CA LEU A 101 9.92 2.03 -7.73
C LEU A 101 9.17 3.34 -7.63
N ARG A 102 8.54 3.56 -6.48
CA ARG A 102 8.10 4.88 -6.02
C ARG A 102 8.94 5.35 -4.85
N ILE A 103 9.02 6.66 -4.68
CA ILE A 103 9.68 7.30 -3.54
C ILE A 103 8.63 7.79 -2.52
N ALA A 104 9.03 7.90 -1.27
CA ALA A 104 8.14 8.33 -0.19
C ALA A 104 7.51 9.72 -0.45
N GLU A 105 8.26 10.65 -1.08
CA GLU A 105 7.79 12.00 -1.41
C GLU A 105 6.59 11.98 -2.37
N SER A 106 6.44 10.94 -3.19
CA SER A 106 5.28 10.79 -4.08
C SER A 106 3.99 10.42 -3.36
N LEU A 107 4.06 10.05 -2.07
CA LEU A 107 2.90 9.58 -1.32
C LEU A 107 1.98 10.72 -0.88
N GLN A 108 0.68 10.41 -0.82
CA GLN A 108 -0.37 11.27 -0.29
C GLN A 108 -1.24 10.48 0.69
N ALA A 109 -1.81 11.17 1.66
CA ALA A 109 -2.70 10.60 2.65
C ALA A 109 -4.11 10.35 2.08
N HIS A 110 -4.83 9.40 2.68
CA HIS A 110 -6.27 9.25 2.44
C HIS A 110 -7.03 10.53 2.79
N GLY A 111 -7.95 10.93 1.91
CA GLY A 111 -8.77 12.14 2.07
C GLY A 111 -8.08 13.44 1.67
N ALA A 112 -6.76 13.44 1.43
CA ALA A 112 -6.06 14.58 0.88
C ALA A 112 -6.09 14.58 -0.67
N PRO A 113 -6.14 15.75 -1.32
CA PRO A 113 -6.14 15.82 -2.78
C PRO A 113 -4.81 15.34 -3.36
N LEU A 114 -4.86 14.59 -4.46
CA LEU A 114 -3.69 14.33 -5.29
C LEU A 114 -3.31 15.59 -6.06
N VAL A 115 -2.02 15.84 -6.19
CA VAL A 115 -1.51 17.03 -6.86
C VAL A 115 -1.22 16.73 -8.32
N ILE A 116 -2.01 17.31 -9.23
CA ILE A 116 -1.75 17.22 -10.67
C ILE A 116 -0.55 18.13 -10.98
N PRO A 117 0.57 17.59 -11.51
CA PRO A 117 1.72 18.42 -11.84
C PRO A 117 1.40 19.36 -13.02
N ARG A 118 1.90 20.59 -12.95
CA ARG A 118 1.70 21.61 -14.00
C ARG A 118 2.32 21.23 -15.36
N GLU A 119 3.23 20.27 -15.34
CA GLU A 119 3.98 19.77 -16.49
C GLU A 119 3.14 18.83 -17.39
N SER A 120 1.95 18.41 -16.94
CA SER A 120 1.10 17.46 -17.68
C SER A 120 -0.39 17.69 -17.44
N SER A 121 -1.19 17.36 -18.45
CA SER A 121 -2.64 17.22 -18.36
C SER A 121 -3.13 15.77 -18.42
N GLN A 122 -2.20 14.80 -18.42
CA GLN A 122 -2.52 13.38 -18.57
C GLN A 122 -2.33 12.63 -17.23
N PHE A 123 -3.04 13.08 -16.20
CA PHE A 123 -3.02 12.46 -14.88
C PHE A 123 -4.17 11.46 -14.74
N ASP A 124 -3.84 10.24 -14.37
CA ASP A 124 -4.77 9.11 -14.35
C ASP A 124 -4.66 8.31 -13.05
N TYR A 125 -5.74 7.68 -12.61
CA TYR A 125 -5.84 6.89 -11.37
C TYR A 125 -5.53 5.42 -11.62
N GLU A 126 -4.99 4.75 -10.61
CA GLU A 126 -4.68 3.32 -10.59
C GLU A 126 -4.93 2.72 -9.21
N GLY A 127 -6.14 2.15 -9.00
CA GLY A 127 -6.48 1.50 -7.73
C GLY A 127 -5.82 0.13 -7.60
N GLU A 128 -5.11 -0.08 -6.48
CA GLU A 128 -4.26 -1.25 -6.24
C GLU A 128 -4.36 -1.76 -4.81
N LEU A 129 -3.92 -3.00 -4.60
CA LEU A 129 -3.60 -3.55 -3.30
C LEU A 129 -2.12 -3.32 -2.98
N ALA A 130 -1.83 -2.78 -1.80
CA ALA A 130 -0.47 -2.68 -1.27
C ALA A 130 -0.26 -3.70 -0.15
N LEU A 131 0.87 -4.38 -0.18
CA LEU A 131 1.34 -5.29 0.86
C LEU A 131 2.42 -4.58 1.67
N VAL A 132 2.30 -4.56 2.98
CA VAL A 132 3.35 -4.05 3.88
C VAL A 132 4.15 -5.23 4.41
N ILE A 133 5.46 -5.20 4.21
CA ILE A 133 6.37 -6.24 4.69
C ILE A 133 6.54 -6.12 6.21
N GLY A 134 6.38 -7.23 6.91
CA GLY A 134 6.51 -7.33 8.36
C GLY A 134 7.75 -8.08 8.82
N LYS A 135 8.24 -8.98 7.99
CA LYS A 135 9.42 -9.81 8.31
C LYS A 135 10.43 -9.75 7.19
N ALA A 136 11.68 -9.47 7.54
CA ALA A 136 12.77 -9.43 6.57
C ALA A 136 12.94 -10.79 5.85
N GLY A 137 13.27 -10.73 4.55
CA GLY A 137 13.52 -11.95 3.79
C GLY A 137 14.23 -11.70 2.47
N ARG A 138 15.04 -12.65 2.07
CA ARG A 138 15.69 -12.76 0.77
C ARG A 138 15.48 -14.14 0.20
N ARG A 139 15.14 -14.25 -1.11
CA ARG A 139 14.81 -15.54 -1.77
C ARG A 139 13.69 -16.28 -1.04
N ILE A 140 12.63 -15.55 -0.70
CA ILE A 140 11.45 -16.07 -0.01
C ILE A 140 10.78 -17.10 -0.91
N ALA A 141 10.51 -18.30 -0.39
CA ALA A 141 9.76 -19.30 -1.11
C ALA A 141 8.28 -18.90 -1.22
N GLU A 142 7.61 -19.22 -2.34
CA GLU A 142 6.22 -18.82 -2.55
C GLU A 142 5.28 -19.27 -1.41
N HIS A 143 5.46 -20.48 -0.89
CA HIS A 143 4.62 -21.00 0.20
C HIS A 143 4.84 -20.29 1.55
N GLU A 144 5.94 -19.55 1.72
CA GLU A 144 6.27 -18.76 2.92
C GLU A 144 5.93 -17.27 2.78
N ALA A 145 5.56 -16.83 1.58
CA ALA A 145 5.44 -15.42 1.24
C ALA A 145 4.53 -14.63 2.20
N TRP A 146 3.35 -15.17 2.52
CA TRP A 146 2.41 -14.52 3.42
C TRP A 146 2.93 -14.36 4.85
N ALA A 147 3.85 -15.20 5.30
CA ALA A 147 4.48 -15.07 6.62
C ALA A 147 5.41 -13.84 6.71
N HIS A 148 5.74 -13.22 5.59
CA HIS A 148 6.54 -11.99 5.54
C HIS A 148 5.68 -10.72 5.47
N VAL A 149 4.35 -10.82 5.35
CA VAL A 149 3.43 -9.69 5.21
C VAL A 149 2.81 -9.33 6.55
N ALA A 150 2.96 -8.08 6.99
CA ALA A 150 2.31 -7.53 8.19
C ALA A 150 0.83 -7.27 7.99
N GLY A 151 0.45 -6.87 6.78
CA GLY A 151 -0.91 -6.52 6.41
C GLY A 151 -1.00 -5.89 5.03
N VAL A 152 -2.20 -5.46 4.68
CA VAL A 152 -2.51 -4.88 3.37
C VAL A 152 -3.15 -3.50 3.52
N SER A 153 -3.15 -2.73 2.44
CA SER A 153 -3.84 -1.45 2.34
C SER A 153 -4.29 -1.17 0.92
N CYS A 154 -5.16 -0.18 0.74
CA CYS A 154 -5.41 0.38 -0.59
C CYS A 154 -4.25 1.29 -1.01
N PHE A 155 -3.99 1.31 -2.30
CA PHE A 155 -3.04 2.22 -2.92
C PHE A 155 -3.65 2.78 -4.22
N ASN A 156 -3.40 4.05 -4.49
CA ASN A 156 -3.67 4.63 -5.80
C ASN A 156 -2.32 4.99 -6.43
N ASP A 157 -1.86 4.17 -7.38
CA ASP A 157 -0.60 4.37 -8.11
C ASP A 157 -0.79 5.36 -9.26
N ALA A 158 -1.44 6.50 -8.95
CA ALA A 158 -1.79 7.47 -9.98
C ALA A 158 -0.58 7.92 -10.78
N SER A 159 -0.80 8.11 -12.07
CA SER A 159 0.22 8.16 -13.11
C SER A 159 0.10 9.40 -13.96
N VAL A 160 1.22 10.04 -14.25
CA VAL A 160 1.35 11.06 -15.27
C VAL A 160 1.71 10.35 -16.56
N ARG A 161 0.70 10.08 -17.42
CA ARG A 161 0.79 9.12 -18.52
C ARG A 161 1.81 9.47 -19.60
N ASP A 162 1.90 10.74 -20.01
CA ASP A 162 2.90 11.20 -20.95
C ASP A 162 4.33 11.02 -20.41
N TRP A 163 4.57 11.35 -19.14
CA TRP A 163 5.86 11.16 -18.48
C TRP A 163 6.19 9.67 -18.24
N GLN A 164 5.19 8.84 -17.97
CA GLN A 164 5.36 7.39 -17.86
C GLN A 164 5.86 6.78 -19.17
N ASN A 165 5.46 7.35 -20.31
CA ASN A 165 5.76 6.85 -21.64
C ASN A 165 6.96 7.54 -22.31
N HIS A 166 7.70 8.44 -21.63
CA HIS A 166 8.91 9.06 -22.18
C HIS A 166 9.97 8.04 -22.57
N THR A 167 10.08 6.96 -21.79
CA THR A 167 11.00 5.86 -22.03
C THR A 167 10.37 4.53 -21.60
N HIS A 168 11.14 3.44 -21.60
CA HIS A 168 10.72 2.17 -21.03
C HIS A 168 10.70 2.16 -19.48
N GLN A 169 11.18 3.22 -18.83
CA GLN A 169 11.23 3.36 -17.37
C GLN A 169 10.05 4.18 -16.88
N PHE A 170 9.15 3.59 -16.08
CA PHE A 170 7.91 4.24 -15.62
C PHE A 170 8.12 5.30 -14.55
N GLY A 171 9.28 5.28 -13.88
CA GLY A 171 9.59 6.14 -12.73
C GLY A 171 9.24 7.62 -12.88
N PRO A 172 9.54 8.30 -14.00
CA PRO A 172 9.20 9.71 -14.17
C PRO A 172 7.70 9.99 -14.07
N GLY A 173 6.83 9.13 -14.59
CA GLY A 173 5.38 9.30 -14.52
C GLY A 173 4.76 8.89 -13.18
N LYS A 174 5.53 8.28 -12.28
CA LYS A 174 5.06 7.71 -11.01
C LYS A 174 5.54 8.49 -9.77
N ASN A 175 6.48 9.41 -9.90
CA ASN A 175 7.19 9.99 -8.77
C ASN A 175 7.08 11.52 -8.62
N PHE A 176 6.10 12.15 -9.28
CA PHE A 176 5.75 13.52 -8.92
C PHE A 176 5.28 13.58 -7.47
N PRO A 177 5.64 14.63 -6.70
CA PRO A 177 5.21 14.77 -5.32
C PRO A 177 3.69 14.71 -5.16
N HIS A 178 3.23 13.97 -4.14
CA HIS A 178 1.82 13.86 -3.77
C HIS A 178 0.89 13.34 -4.88
N THR A 179 1.37 12.42 -5.71
CA THR A 179 0.58 11.79 -6.79
C THR A 179 0.09 10.39 -6.44
N GLY A 180 0.68 9.70 -5.46
CA GLY A 180 0.30 8.34 -5.06
C GLY A 180 -0.39 8.31 -3.70
N ALA A 181 -1.65 7.87 -3.60
CA ALA A 181 -2.33 7.77 -2.31
C ALA A 181 -2.12 6.41 -1.66
N PHE A 182 -1.76 6.40 -0.36
CA PHE A 182 -1.52 5.19 0.41
C PHE A 182 -2.33 5.18 1.71
N GLY A 183 -3.39 4.41 1.77
CA GLY A 183 -4.24 4.36 2.94
C GLY A 183 -5.69 3.93 2.67
N PRO A 184 -6.58 4.05 3.68
CA PRO A 184 -6.41 4.79 4.95
C PRO A 184 -5.65 4.02 6.04
N ALA A 185 -5.66 2.68 6.03
CA ALA A 185 -5.21 1.85 7.14
C ALA A 185 -4.32 0.69 6.67
N LEU A 186 -3.43 0.24 7.54
CA LEU A 186 -2.89 -1.10 7.50
C LEU A 186 -3.90 -2.08 8.09
N VAL A 187 -4.37 -3.02 7.29
CA VAL A 187 -5.29 -4.09 7.69
C VAL A 187 -4.49 -5.38 7.87
N THR A 188 -4.45 -5.93 9.07
CA THR A 188 -3.70 -7.17 9.35
C THR A 188 -4.35 -8.38 8.70
N LEU A 189 -3.57 -9.43 8.44
CA LEU A 189 -3.99 -10.59 7.65
C LEU A 189 -5.14 -11.40 8.27
N ASP A 190 -5.38 -11.29 9.56
CA ASP A 190 -6.52 -11.92 10.27
C ASP A 190 -7.88 -11.35 9.88
N GLU A 191 -7.92 -10.13 9.30
CA GLU A 191 -9.13 -9.50 8.77
C GLU A 191 -9.46 -9.92 7.32
N LEU A 192 -8.52 -10.57 6.63
CA LEU A 192 -8.71 -11.01 5.26
C LEU A 192 -9.40 -12.38 5.21
N PRO A 193 -10.09 -12.72 4.10
CA PRO A 193 -10.57 -14.08 3.86
C PRO A 193 -9.45 -15.12 3.99
N VAL A 194 -9.82 -16.34 4.34
CA VAL A 194 -8.85 -17.46 4.56
C VAL A 194 -8.03 -17.75 3.30
N ASP A 195 -8.65 -17.67 2.14
CA ASP A 195 -8.01 -17.85 0.82
C ASP A 195 -7.21 -16.64 0.35
N ARG A 196 -7.24 -15.52 1.11
CA ARG A 196 -6.58 -14.23 0.76
C ARG A 196 -7.08 -13.61 -0.55
N VAL A 197 -8.23 -14.03 -1.03
CA VAL A 197 -8.85 -13.42 -2.21
C VAL A 197 -9.66 -12.19 -1.80
N VAL A 198 -9.30 -11.03 -2.35
CA VAL A 198 -9.99 -9.77 -2.10
C VAL A 198 -10.34 -9.08 -3.41
N SER A 199 -11.53 -8.47 -3.44
CA SER A 199 -11.94 -7.61 -4.54
C SER A 199 -11.33 -6.23 -4.38
N VAL A 200 -10.89 -5.63 -5.48
CA VAL A 200 -10.39 -4.26 -5.55
C VAL A 200 -11.27 -3.49 -6.53
N GLU A 201 -11.70 -2.30 -6.13
CA GLU A 201 -12.57 -1.44 -6.95
C GLU A 201 -12.12 0.02 -6.82
N THR A 202 -12.10 0.73 -7.95
CA THR A 202 -11.88 2.19 -7.99
C THR A 202 -13.17 2.87 -8.44
N ARG A 203 -13.61 3.84 -7.66
CA ARG A 203 -14.77 4.69 -7.99
C ARG A 203 -14.33 6.12 -8.23
N VAL A 204 -14.87 6.71 -9.32
CA VAL A 204 -14.73 8.14 -9.61
C VAL A 204 -16.13 8.74 -9.66
N ASN A 205 -16.39 9.75 -8.85
CA ASN A 205 -17.72 10.37 -8.70
C ASN A 205 -18.83 9.33 -8.40
N GLY A 206 -18.52 8.31 -7.58
CA GLY A 206 -19.43 7.25 -7.19
C GLY A 206 -19.62 6.12 -8.21
N ARG A 207 -19.09 6.26 -9.44
CA ARG A 207 -19.15 5.20 -10.47
C ARG A 207 -17.94 4.29 -10.35
N ALA A 208 -18.15 2.98 -10.33
CA ALA A 208 -17.09 2.00 -10.46
C ALA A 208 -16.50 2.10 -11.88
N LEU A 209 -15.20 2.40 -11.96
CA LEU A 209 -14.47 2.53 -13.22
C LEU A 209 -13.33 1.51 -13.33
N GLN A 210 -12.94 0.90 -12.23
CA GLN A 210 -12.00 -0.22 -12.22
C GLN A 210 -12.53 -1.26 -11.22
N GLN A 211 -12.51 -2.53 -11.58
CA GLN A 211 -12.91 -3.61 -10.68
C GLN A 211 -12.20 -4.90 -11.08
N SER A 212 -11.61 -5.59 -10.12
CA SER A 212 -11.06 -6.94 -10.28
C SER A 212 -10.92 -7.64 -8.93
N SER A 213 -10.25 -8.78 -8.92
CA SER A 213 -9.98 -9.58 -7.73
C SER A 213 -8.55 -10.15 -7.78
N THR A 214 -7.94 -10.34 -6.62
CA THR A 214 -6.53 -10.77 -6.51
C THR A 214 -6.26 -12.17 -7.05
N ASP A 215 -7.28 -13.01 -7.23
CA ASP A 215 -7.19 -14.33 -7.89
C ASP A 215 -7.05 -14.23 -9.42
N ARG A 216 -7.27 -13.05 -10.01
CA ARG A 216 -7.09 -12.77 -11.43
C ARG A 216 -5.71 -12.20 -11.78
N MET A 217 -4.82 -12.11 -10.80
CA MET A 217 -3.43 -11.69 -11.04
C MET A 217 -2.68 -12.71 -11.90
N ILE A 218 -1.93 -12.24 -12.90
CA ILE A 218 -1.02 -13.08 -13.71
C ILE A 218 0.07 -13.66 -12.81
N PHE A 219 0.64 -12.84 -11.94
CA PHE A 219 1.59 -13.24 -10.91
C PHE A 219 0.92 -13.04 -9.54
N PRO A 220 0.46 -14.09 -8.88
CA PRO A 220 -0.17 -13.97 -7.55
C PRO A 220 0.82 -13.47 -6.50
N VAL A 221 0.31 -12.92 -5.41
CA VAL A 221 1.11 -12.32 -4.32
C VAL A 221 2.32 -13.17 -3.91
N PRO A 222 2.19 -14.49 -3.67
CA PRO A 222 3.36 -15.31 -3.31
C PRO A 222 4.46 -15.28 -4.38
N ARG A 223 4.08 -15.33 -5.65
CA ARG A 223 5.02 -15.28 -6.78
C ARG A 223 5.71 -13.92 -6.88
N LEU A 224 4.97 -12.82 -6.63
CA LEU A 224 5.55 -11.47 -6.63
C LEU A 224 6.61 -11.32 -5.54
N LEU A 225 6.32 -11.74 -4.30
CA LEU A 225 7.26 -11.65 -3.19
C LEU A 225 8.48 -12.54 -3.40
N ALA A 226 8.30 -13.76 -3.93
CA ALA A 226 9.40 -14.64 -4.29
C ALA A 226 10.30 -13.99 -5.35
N TYR A 227 9.70 -13.41 -6.41
CA TYR A 227 10.45 -12.75 -7.48
C TYR A 227 11.21 -11.52 -6.97
N VAL A 228 10.55 -10.59 -6.29
CA VAL A 228 11.16 -9.37 -5.77
C VAL A 228 12.28 -9.70 -4.78
N SER A 229 12.05 -10.64 -3.87
CA SER A 229 13.06 -11.04 -2.88
C SER A 229 14.26 -11.79 -3.48
N THR A 230 14.22 -12.18 -4.76
CA THR A 230 15.37 -12.77 -5.45
C THR A 230 16.48 -11.76 -5.70
N PHE A 231 16.14 -10.52 -6.08
CA PHE A 231 17.13 -9.49 -6.42
C PHE A 231 17.36 -8.44 -5.31
N MET A 232 16.44 -8.33 -4.35
CA MET A 232 16.61 -7.44 -3.18
C MET A 232 16.22 -8.16 -1.88
N THR A 233 16.73 -7.68 -0.75
CA THR A 233 16.27 -8.14 0.57
C THR A 233 15.12 -7.27 1.00
N LEU A 234 13.92 -7.83 1.14
CA LEU A 234 12.78 -7.14 1.71
C LEU A 234 12.99 -6.90 3.20
N GLN A 235 12.62 -5.72 3.67
CA GLN A 235 12.74 -5.30 5.07
C GLN A 235 11.37 -4.94 5.65
N PRO A 236 11.16 -5.03 6.97
CA PRO A 236 9.95 -4.52 7.60
C PRO A 236 9.71 -3.05 7.26
N GLY A 237 8.49 -2.74 6.81
CA GLY A 237 8.13 -1.42 6.34
C GLY A 237 8.39 -1.15 4.86
N ASP A 238 8.95 -2.10 4.10
CA ASP A 238 8.89 -2.07 2.64
C ASP A 238 7.44 -2.30 2.19
N VAL A 239 7.10 -1.76 1.03
CA VAL A 239 5.76 -1.85 0.45
C VAL A 239 5.84 -2.48 -0.93
N VAL A 240 5.00 -3.48 -1.21
CA VAL A 240 4.86 -4.07 -2.55
C VAL A 240 3.45 -3.77 -3.05
N VAL A 241 3.35 -2.99 -4.11
CA VAL A 241 2.09 -2.56 -4.75
C VAL A 241 1.84 -3.45 -5.96
N THR A 242 0.65 -4.06 -6.05
CA THR A 242 0.44 -5.29 -6.85
C THR A 242 -0.08 -5.09 -8.25
N LEU A 243 -0.34 -3.88 -8.68
CA LEU A 243 -0.85 -3.45 -9.99
C LEU A 243 -2.29 -2.98 -10.03
N SER A 244 -2.49 -1.96 -10.90
CA SER A 244 -3.78 -1.35 -11.20
C SER A 244 -4.71 -2.25 -12.01
N LEU A 245 -5.98 -1.99 -11.80
CA LEU A 245 -7.10 -2.59 -12.50
C LEU A 245 -7.35 -1.90 -13.83
N ILE A 246 -8.12 -2.57 -14.69
CA ILE A 246 -8.60 -2.04 -15.97
C ILE A 246 -9.58 -0.89 -15.76
N HIS A 247 -9.55 0.09 -16.69
CA HIS A 247 -10.66 1.02 -16.86
C HIS A 247 -11.88 0.29 -17.51
N ILE A 248 -12.99 0.25 -16.79
CA ILE A 248 -14.25 -0.28 -17.31
C ILE A 248 -14.87 0.73 -18.27
#